data_a87a2b78086a3b627e02890a4affbe6d
#
_entry.id   a87a2b78086a3b627e02890a4affbe6d
#
_cell.length_a   1.000
_cell.length_b   1.000
_cell.length_c   1.000
_cell.angle_alpha   90.00
_cell.angle_beta   90.00
_cell.angle_gamma   90.00
#
_symmetry.space_group_name_H-M   'P 1'
#
loop_
_entity.id
_entity.type
_entity.pdbx_description
1 polymer ?
#
loop_
_entity_poly.entity_id
_entity_poly.type
_entity_poly.pdbx_seq_one_letter_code
_entity_poly.pdbx_strand_id
1 'polypeptide(L)'
;MKREINVYNFEKRKKRIKEILETLPPKNKNDIERFCMNLLTEGKAEATYFKYLERLPQIAFLLNKEFREVTQEDLEKVFEKLITENSYAKNTIGTYKIMTRRFFQWIYGYKKHQYPPVVEWIEANVHHKKLIRPEDLLSSEDIQKMIAVSCNPRDKAFIAFWRRVEVEYQKF
;
A
#
# COMPACT_ATOMS: atom_id res chain seq x y z
N MET A 1 -5.39 -26.04 21.61
CA MET A 1 -5.52 -25.69 20.19
C MET A 1 -5.42 -24.17 20.08
N LYS A 2 -4.24 -23.61 19.70
CA LYS A 2 -4.08 -22.16 19.50
C LYS A 2 -4.86 -21.80 18.24
N ARG A 3 -5.93 -21.03 18.34
CA ARG A 3 -6.53 -20.36 17.18
C ARG A 3 -5.54 -19.29 16.71
N GLU A 4 -4.83 -19.56 15.63
CA GLU A 4 -4.12 -18.51 14.92
C GLU A 4 -5.16 -17.50 14.43
N ILE A 5 -5.14 -16.32 15.03
CA ILE A 5 -5.97 -15.20 14.58
C ILE A 5 -5.32 -14.70 13.30
N ASN A 6 -5.74 -15.23 12.16
CA ASN A 6 -5.32 -14.75 10.84
C ASN A 6 -6.02 -13.42 10.56
N VAL A 7 -5.48 -12.34 11.13
CA VAL A 7 -6.03 -10.98 11.05
C VAL A 7 -6.12 -10.49 9.58
N TYR A 8 -5.32 -11.05 8.69
CA TYR A 8 -5.19 -10.58 7.30
C TYR A 8 -5.89 -11.46 6.26
N ASN A 9 -6.48 -12.58 6.66
CA ASN A 9 -7.16 -13.53 5.75
C ASN A 9 -6.40 -13.75 4.42
N PHE A 10 -5.11 -14.07 4.51
CA PHE A 10 -4.21 -14.19 3.36
C PHE A 10 -4.71 -15.16 2.29
N GLU A 11 -5.38 -16.23 2.67
CA GLU A 11 -5.89 -17.23 1.72
C GLU A 11 -6.99 -16.64 0.81
N LYS A 12 -7.94 -15.89 1.37
CA LYS A 12 -8.99 -15.23 0.59
C LYS A 12 -8.38 -14.16 -0.33
N ARG A 13 -7.37 -13.43 0.16
CA ARG A 13 -6.64 -12.42 -0.64
C ARG A 13 -5.87 -13.09 -1.78
N LYS A 14 -5.16 -14.19 -1.52
CA LYS A 14 -4.44 -14.96 -2.56
C LYS A 14 -5.38 -15.41 -3.67
N LYS A 15 -6.55 -15.98 -3.32
CA LYS A 15 -7.54 -16.42 -4.30
C LYS A 15 -8.00 -15.27 -5.19
N ARG A 16 -8.40 -14.15 -4.61
CA ARG A 16 -8.83 -12.96 -5.36
C ARG A 16 -7.73 -12.41 -6.26
N ILE A 17 -6.49 -12.34 -5.77
CA ILE A 17 -5.35 -11.88 -6.56
C ILE A 17 -5.14 -12.79 -7.76
N LYS A 18 -5.19 -14.11 -7.57
CA LYS A 18 -5.05 -15.07 -8.66
C LYS A 18 -6.12 -14.87 -9.73
N GLU A 19 -7.38 -14.71 -9.33
CA GLU A 19 -8.48 -14.45 -10.23
C GLU A 19 -8.24 -13.18 -11.07
N ILE A 20 -7.76 -12.10 -10.46
CA ILE A 20 -7.45 -10.84 -11.16
C ILE A 20 -6.27 -11.04 -12.11
N LEU A 21 -5.21 -11.73 -11.70
CA LEU A 21 -4.03 -11.98 -12.55
C LEU A 21 -4.40 -12.79 -13.80
N GLU A 22 -5.36 -13.71 -13.72
CA GLU A 22 -5.82 -14.50 -14.87
C GLU A 22 -6.57 -13.65 -15.93
N THR A 23 -7.05 -12.45 -15.57
CA THR A 23 -7.70 -11.53 -16.52
C THR A 23 -6.71 -10.69 -17.32
N LEU A 24 -5.43 -10.69 -16.93
CA LEU A 24 -4.40 -9.87 -17.57
C LEU A 24 -3.79 -10.57 -18.80
N PRO A 25 -3.25 -9.78 -19.76
CA PRO A 25 -2.40 -10.35 -20.81
C PRO A 25 -1.26 -11.21 -20.22
N PRO A 26 -0.94 -12.37 -20.84
CA PRO A 26 0.02 -13.32 -20.27
C PRO A 26 1.40 -12.71 -19.97
N LYS A 27 1.88 -11.77 -20.80
CA LYS A 27 3.16 -11.09 -20.57
C LYS A 27 3.11 -10.20 -19.32
N ASN A 28 2.04 -9.42 -19.14
CA ASN A 28 1.86 -8.56 -17.98
C ASN A 28 1.74 -9.37 -16.68
N LYS A 29 0.98 -10.46 -16.71
CA LYS A 29 0.88 -11.40 -15.60
C LYS A 29 2.26 -11.93 -15.22
N ASN A 30 3.02 -12.46 -16.18
CA ASN A 30 4.37 -13.00 -15.94
C ASN A 30 5.32 -11.95 -15.39
N ASP A 31 5.31 -10.72 -15.92
CA ASP A 31 6.18 -9.63 -15.43
C ASP A 31 5.83 -9.26 -13.98
N ILE A 32 4.55 -9.21 -13.61
CA ILE A 32 4.12 -8.95 -12.22
C ILE A 32 4.57 -10.07 -11.29
N GLU A 33 4.33 -11.33 -11.66
CA GLU A 33 4.70 -12.49 -10.83
C GLU A 33 6.21 -12.57 -10.60
N ARG A 34 6.99 -12.40 -11.66
CA ARG A 34 8.46 -12.39 -11.59
C ARG A 34 8.99 -11.24 -10.74
N PHE A 35 8.45 -10.04 -10.91
CA PHE A 35 8.82 -8.90 -10.08
C PHE A 35 8.50 -9.13 -8.60
N CYS A 36 7.31 -9.63 -8.31
CA CYS A 36 6.92 -9.91 -6.93
C CYS A 36 7.78 -11.00 -6.30
N MET A 37 8.15 -12.04 -7.07
CA MET A 37 9.11 -13.04 -6.60
C MET A 37 10.49 -12.42 -6.34
N ASN A 38 10.96 -11.52 -7.20
CA ASN A 38 12.21 -10.79 -6.99
C ASN A 38 12.19 -9.97 -5.68
N LEU A 39 11.05 -9.37 -5.29
CA LEU A 39 10.95 -8.67 -4.00
C LEU A 39 11.19 -9.62 -2.81
N LEU A 40 10.71 -10.86 -2.88
CA LEU A 40 10.95 -11.86 -1.83
C LEU A 40 12.42 -12.28 -1.79
N THR A 41 13.06 -12.47 -2.95
CA THR A 41 14.49 -12.77 -3.00
C THR A 41 15.37 -11.61 -2.53
N GLU A 42 14.91 -10.37 -2.67
CA GLU A 42 15.53 -9.18 -2.06
C GLU A 42 15.30 -9.09 -0.53
N GLY A 43 14.63 -10.06 0.09
CA GLY A 43 14.33 -10.06 1.52
C GLY A 43 13.23 -9.09 1.94
N LYS A 44 12.37 -8.65 1.03
CA LYS A 44 11.23 -7.81 1.39
C LYS A 44 10.16 -8.62 2.13
N ALA A 45 9.48 -7.95 3.08
CA ALA A 45 8.41 -8.58 3.85
C ALA A 45 7.27 -9.07 2.94
N GLU A 46 6.65 -10.20 3.31
CA GLU A 46 5.52 -10.80 2.60
C GLU A 46 4.36 -9.80 2.40
N ALA A 47 4.12 -8.93 3.38
CA ALA A 47 3.14 -7.85 3.26
C ALA A 47 3.44 -6.89 2.09
N THR A 48 4.71 -6.63 1.78
CA THR A 48 5.14 -5.84 0.63
C THR A 48 4.83 -6.57 -0.67
N TYR A 49 5.18 -7.85 -0.75
CA TYR A 49 4.86 -8.73 -1.87
C TYR A 49 3.35 -8.70 -2.21
N PHE A 50 2.48 -8.92 -1.22
CA PHE A 50 1.03 -8.86 -1.43
C PHE A 50 0.55 -7.49 -1.89
N LYS A 51 1.12 -6.42 -1.35
CA LYS A 51 0.78 -5.06 -1.74
C LYS A 51 1.01 -4.80 -3.23
N TYR A 52 2.11 -5.30 -3.78
CA TYR A 52 2.39 -5.20 -5.21
C TYR A 52 1.47 -6.08 -6.04
N LEU A 53 1.22 -7.32 -5.63
CA LEU A 53 0.29 -8.23 -6.30
C LEU A 53 -1.15 -7.72 -6.35
N GLU A 54 -1.55 -6.86 -5.42
CA GLU A 54 -2.89 -6.25 -5.43
C GLU A 54 -2.95 -4.98 -6.28
N ARG A 55 -1.86 -4.22 -6.36
CA ARG A 55 -1.87 -2.89 -6.96
C ARG A 55 -1.44 -2.89 -8.44
N LEU A 56 -0.44 -3.67 -8.80
CA LEU A 56 0.05 -3.71 -10.18
C LEU A 56 -0.99 -4.20 -11.19
N PRO A 57 -1.83 -5.22 -10.89
CA PRO A 57 -2.92 -5.62 -11.79
C PRO A 57 -3.90 -4.49 -12.10
N GLN A 58 -4.18 -3.61 -11.14
CA GLN A 58 -5.05 -2.45 -11.36
C GLN A 58 -4.41 -1.46 -12.34
N ILE A 59 -3.10 -1.21 -12.22
CA ILE A 59 -2.36 -0.40 -13.19
C ILE A 59 -2.38 -1.06 -14.57
N ALA A 60 -2.11 -2.37 -14.65
CA ALA A 60 -2.13 -3.12 -15.90
C ALA A 60 -3.50 -3.05 -16.60
N PHE A 61 -4.58 -3.19 -15.83
CA PHE A 61 -5.95 -3.09 -16.33
C PHE A 61 -6.25 -1.70 -16.91
N LEU A 62 -5.84 -0.64 -16.19
CA LEU A 62 -6.06 0.75 -16.64
C LEU A 62 -5.22 1.12 -17.85
N LEU A 63 -4.01 0.56 -17.97
CA LEU A 63 -3.12 0.76 -19.12
C LEU A 63 -3.66 0.07 -20.39
N ASN A 64 -4.25 -1.11 -20.23
CA ASN A 64 -4.73 -1.95 -21.33
C ASN A 64 -3.69 -2.17 -22.46
N LYS A 65 -2.41 -2.24 -22.08
CA LYS A 65 -1.25 -2.43 -22.96
C LYS A 65 -0.22 -3.35 -22.27
N GLU A 66 0.72 -3.91 -23.05
CA GLU A 66 1.90 -4.56 -22.48
C GLU A 66 2.81 -3.53 -21.80
N PHE A 67 3.34 -3.85 -20.62
CA PHE A 67 4.16 -2.91 -19.84
C PHE A 67 5.36 -2.34 -20.60
N ARG A 68 5.91 -3.09 -21.56
CA ARG A 68 7.07 -2.67 -22.34
C ARG A 68 6.72 -1.67 -23.45
N GLU A 69 5.44 -1.50 -23.77
CA GLU A 69 4.93 -0.58 -24.78
C GLU A 69 4.35 0.70 -24.14
N VAL A 70 4.39 0.78 -22.81
CA VAL A 70 3.82 1.90 -22.06
C VAL A 70 4.67 3.14 -22.23
N THR A 71 4.03 4.25 -22.57
CA THR A 71 4.63 5.58 -22.63
C THR A 71 4.37 6.37 -21.34
N GLN A 72 5.07 7.49 -21.20
CA GLN A 72 4.81 8.43 -20.10
C GLN A 72 3.36 8.91 -20.12
N GLU A 73 2.84 9.31 -21.29
CA GLU A 73 1.45 9.78 -21.45
C GLU A 73 0.41 8.75 -21.01
N ASP A 74 0.66 7.46 -21.26
CA ASP A 74 -0.22 6.39 -20.81
C ASP A 74 -0.30 6.36 -19.28
N LEU A 75 0.83 6.49 -18.59
CA LEU A 75 0.88 6.53 -17.13
C LEU A 75 0.23 7.79 -16.55
N GLU A 76 0.43 8.95 -17.17
CA GLU A 76 -0.23 10.20 -16.79
C GLU A 76 -1.75 10.03 -16.81
N LYS A 77 -2.32 9.48 -17.90
CA LYS A 77 -3.74 9.17 -18.02
C LYS A 77 -4.24 8.18 -16.96
N VAL A 78 -3.43 7.17 -16.62
CA VAL A 78 -3.77 6.22 -15.55
C VAL A 78 -3.84 6.92 -14.20
N PHE A 79 -2.85 7.77 -13.86
CA PHE A 79 -2.88 8.49 -12.60
C PHE A 79 -3.98 9.55 -12.55
N GLU A 80 -4.29 10.20 -13.66
CA GLU A 80 -5.44 11.10 -13.77
C GLU A 80 -6.74 10.36 -13.44
N LYS A 81 -6.98 9.21 -14.04
CA LYS A 81 -8.14 8.36 -13.72
C LYS A 81 -8.19 7.93 -12.26
N LEU A 82 -7.05 7.55 -11.67
CA LEU A 82 -6.99 7.16 -10.27
C LEU A 82 -7.33 8.33 -9.33
N ILE A 83 -7.02 9.56 -9.72
CA ILE A 83 -7.30 10.77 -8.94
C ILE A 83 -8.78 11.17 -9.09
N THR A 84 -9.31 11.15 -10.33
CA THR A 84 -10.64 11.70 -10.63
C THR A 84 -11.76 10.69 -10.38
N GLU A 85 -11.60 9.45 -10.83
CA GLU A 85 -12.69 8.47 -10.84
C GLU A 85 -12.79 7.66 -9.54
N ASN A 86 -11.67 7.40 -8.87
CA ASN A 86 -11.66 6.47 -7.72
C ASN A 86 -11.64 7.16 -6.35
N SER A 87 -11.65 8.47 -6.27
CA SER A 87 -11.63 9.24 -5.00
C SER A 87 -10.59 8.75 -3.98
N TYR A 88 -9.45 8.24 -4.45
CA TYR A 88 -8.40 7.76 -3.57
C TYR A 88 -7.75 8.91 -2.80
N ALA A 89 -7.46 8.68 -1.52
CA ALA A 89 -6.67 9.60 -0.73
C ALA A 89 -5.28 9.85 -1.36
N LYS A 90 -4.73 11.06 -1.21
CA LYS A 90 -3.42 11.46 -1.75
C LYS A 90 -2.31 10.45 -1.44
N ASN A 91 -2.29 9.90 -0.21
CA ASN A 91 -1.31 8.88 0.19
C ASN A 91 -1.47 7.56 -0.59
N THR A 92 -2.69 7.21 -0.97
CA THR A 92 -2.96 6.02 -1.79
C THR A 92 -2.41 6.22 -3.20
N ILE A 93 -2.68 7.37 -3.82
CA ILE A 93 -2.11 7.74 -5.14
C ILE A 93 -0.58 7.76 -5.08
N GLY A 94 0.00 8.36 -4.04
CA GLY A 94 1.45 8.33 -3.82
C GLY A 94 2.01 6.91 -3.74
N THR A 95 1.29 6.00 -3.10
CA THR A 95 1.67 4.59 -3.06
C THR A 95 1.67 3.95 -4.45
N TYR A 96 0.63 4.19 -5.27
CA TYR A 96 0.60 3.71 -6.66
C TYR A 96 1.78 4.26 -7.46
N LYS A 97 2.07 5.55 -7.36
CA LYS A 97 3.21 6.20 -8.03
C LYS A 97 4.54 5.54 -7.68
N ILE A 98 4.82 5.37 -6.39
CA ILE A 98 6.07 4.72 -5.91
C ILE A 98 6.17 3.29 -6.44
N MET A 99 5.07 2.53 -6.37
CA MET A 99 5.05 1.13 -6.79
C MET A 99 5.25 0.99 -8.29
N THR A 100 4.58 1.82 -9.10
CA THR A 100 4.75 1.87 -10.54
C THR A 100 6.20 2.21 -10.90
N ARG A 101 6.76 3.25 -10.29
CA ARG A 101 8.15 3.67 -10.52
C ARG A 101 9.14 2.54 -10.23
N ARG A 102 9.00 1.82 -9.11
CA ARG A 102 9.86 0.70 -8.74
C ARG A 102 9.69 -0.50 -9.68
N PHE A 103 8.46 -0.78 -10.12
CA PHE A 103 8.17 -1.86 -11.05
C PHE A 103 8.79 -1.62 -12.42
N PHE A 104 8.62 -0.43 -13.00
CA PHE A 104 9.21 -0.07 -14.28
C PHE A 104 10.74 0.01 -14.20
N GLN A 105 11.30 0.47 -13.08
CA GLN A 105 12.74 0.39 -12.84
C GLN A 105 13.27 -1.04 -13.01
N TRP A 106 12.56 -2.01 -12.41
CA TRP A 106 12.93 -3.42 -12.49
C TRP A 106 12.75 -4.00 -13.91
N ILE A 107 11.60 -3.73 -14.57
CA ILE A 107 11.32 -4.22 -15.94
C ILE A 107 12.43 -3.81 -16.93
N TYR A 108 12.88 -2.57 -16.83
CA TYR A 108 13.92 -2.02 -17.72
C TYR A 108 15.36 -2.27 -17.23
N GLY A 109 15.55 -2.96 -16.11
CA GLY A 109 16.86 -3.33 -15.59
C GLY A 109 17.70 -2.15 -15.06
N TYR A 110 17.07 -1.05 -14.66
CA TYR A 110 17.76 0.12 -14.12
C TYR A 110 18.27 -0.14 -12.70
N LYS A 111 19.46 0.39 -12.40
CA LYS A 111 20.09 0.30 -11.06
C LYS A 111 19.30 1.12 -10.03
N LYS A 112 19.58 0.85 -8.76
CA LYS A 112 19.00 1.62 -7.65
C LYS A 112 19.24 3.13 -7.86
N HIS A 113 18.19 3.93 -7.64
CA HIS A 113 18.14 5.39 -7.84
C HIS A 113 18.24 5.87 -9.31
N GLN A 114 18.27 4.98 -10.27
CA GLN A 114 18.12 5.31 -11.69
C GLN A 114 16.75 4.84 -12.16
N TYR A 115 16.12 5.62 -13.03
CA TYR A 115 14.78 5.32 -13.51
C TYR A 115 14.68 5.47 -15.01
N PRO A 116 13.90 4.61 -15.69
CA PRO A 116 13.64 4.79 -17.12
C PRO A 116 12.82 6.06 -17.36
N PRO A 117 12.99 6.73 -18.54
CA PRO A 117 12.29 7.98 -18.85
C PRO A 117 10.78 7.92 -18.65
N VAL A 118 10.17 6.77 -18.91
CA VAL A 118 8.73 6.53 -18.75
C VAL A 118 8.20 6.79 -17.32
N VAL A 119 9.05 6.70 -16.28
CA VAL A 119 8.68 6.91 -14.88
C VAL A 119 9.58 7.90 -14.13
N GLU A 120 10.58 8.48 -14.78
CA GLU A 120 11.52 9.41 -14.16
C GLU A 120 10.82 10.65 -13.60
N TRP A 121 9.81 11.14 -14.31
CA TRP A 121 8.97 12.27 -13.92
C TRP A 121 8.12 12.05 -12.66
N ILE A 122 7.97 10.79 -12.22
CA ILE A 122 7.14 10.46 -11.07
C ILE A 122 7.85 10.89 -9.78
N GLU A 123 7.36 11.93 -9.14
CA GLU A 123 7.82 12.33 -7.82
C GLU A 123 7.31 11.34 -6.75
N ALA A 124 8.24 10.79 -5.99
CA ALA A 124 7.96 9.79 -4.95
C ALA A 124 7.75 10.42 -3.56
N ASN A 125 7.47 11.72 -3.47
CA ASN A 125 7.33 12.43 -2.22
C ASN A 125 5.95 12.20 -1.58
N VAL A 126 5.88 11.22 -0.68
CA VAL A 126 4.65 10.90 0.09
C VAL A 126 4.71 11.46 1.53
N HIS A 127 5.60 12.38 1.80
CA HIS A 127 5.73 12.92 3.14
C HIS A 127 4.94 14.22 3.33
N HIS A 128 3.63 14.10 3.38
CA HIS A 128 2.88 15.08 4.16
C HIS A 128 2.99 14.67 5.64
N LYS A 129 3.98 15.22 6.35
CA LYS A 129 3.91 15.24 7.81
C LYS A 129 2.61 15.98 8.14
N LYS A 130 1.56 15.24 8.51
CA LYS A 130 0.41 15.86 9.16
C LYS A 130 0.97 16.46 10.45
N LEU A 131 1.06 17.77 10.53
CA LEU A 131 1.34 18.44 11.80
C LEU A 131 0.20 18.07 12.74
N ILE A 132 0.52 17.28 13.76
CA ILE A 132 -0.43 16.96 14.83
C ILE A 132 -0.66 18.28 15.57
N ARG A 133 -1.88 18.77 15.55
CA ARG A 133 -2.28 19.97 16.29
C ARG A 133 -2.79 19.56 17.66
N PRO A 134 -2.76 20.47 18.66
CA PRO A 134 -3.31 20.16 19.98
C PRO A 134 -4.75 19.65 19.94
N GLU A 135 -5.59 20.18 19.01
CA GLU A 135 -6.97 19.74 18.80
C GLU A 135 -7.11 18.34 18.17
N ASP A 136 -6.04 17.80 17.57
CA ASP A 136 -5.99 16.42 17.05
C ASP A 136 -5.69 15.39 18.18
N LEU A 137 -5.35 15.85 19.40
CA LEU A 137 -5.09 14.99 20.54
C LEU A 137 -6.39 14.54 21.21
N LEU A 138 -6.42 13.27 21.59
CA LEU A 138 -7.58 12.72 22.27
C LEU A 138 -7.65 13.22 23.72
N SER A 139 -8.81 13.71 24.14
CA SER A 139 -9.06 14.02 25.54
C SER A 139 -9.24 12.75 26.39
N SER A 140 -9.10 12.88 27.71
CA SER A 140 -9.37 11.77 28.62
C SER A 140 -10.81 11.25 28.51
N GLU A 141 -11.77 12.12 28.18
CA GLU A 141 -13.16 11.73 27.93
C GLU A 141 -13.31 10.93 26.64
N ASP A 142 -12.61 11.32 25.56
CA ASP A 142 -12.65 10.59 24.30
C ASP A 142 -12.10 9.17 24.47
N ILE A 143 -11.01 9.03 25.23
CA ILE A 143 -10.43 7.72 25.55
C ILE A 143 -11.41 6.86 26.34
N GLN A 144 -12.13 7.43 27.32
CA GLN A 144 -13.14 6.70 28.07
C GLN A 144 -14.30 6.25 27.17
N LYS A 145 -14.78 7.12 26.30
CA LYS A 145 -15.80 6.79 25.31
C LYS A 145 -15.35 5.66 24.38
N MET A 146 -14.11 5.71 23.89
CA MET A 146 -13.53 4.64 23.05
C MET A 146 -13.50 3.29 23.78
N ILE A 147 -13.10 3.28 25.06
CA ILE A 147 -13.13 2.07 25.89
C ILE A 147 -14.54 1.53 26.06
N ALA A 148 -15.51 2.42 26.30
CA ALA A 148 -16.91 2.05 26.54
C ALA A 148 -17.55 1.41 25.29
N VAL A 149 -17.32 1.96 24.09
CA VAL A 149 -17.91 1.47 22.84
C VAL A 149 -17.16 0.30 22.21
N SER A 150 -15.94 0.03 22.65
CA SER A 150 -15.15 -1.07 22.13
C SER A 150 -15.78 -2.41 22.51
N CYS A 151 -16.10 -3.23 21.51
CA CYS A 151 -16.70 -4.56 21.73
C CYS A 151 -15.66 -5.64 22.01
N ASN A 152 -14.41 -5.42 21.63
CA ASN A 152 -13.35 -6.41 21.75
C ASN A 152 -12.52 -6.19 23.03
N PRO A 153 -12.43 -7.20 23.94
CA PRO A 153 -11.63 -7.07 25.17
C PRO A 153 -10.16 -6.71 24.93
N ARG A 154 -9.57 -7.20 23.82
CA ARG A 154 -8.18 -6.87 23.44
C ARG A 154 -8.05 -5.38 23.13
N ASP A 155 -8.99 -4.81 22.38
CA ASP A 155 -8.94 -3.41 21.98
C ASP A 155 -9.17 -2.50 23.21
N LYS A 156 -10.06 -2.89 24.14
CA LYS A 156 -10.20 -2.22 25.44
C LYS A 156 -8.91 -2.20 26.23
N ALA A 157 -8.27 -3.35 26.35
CA ALA A 157 -7.01 -3.47 27.08
C ALA A 157 -5.90 -2.64 26.42
N PHE A 158 -5.84 -2.62 25.10
CA PHE A 158 -4.86 -1.83 24.34
C PHE A 158 -5.04 -0.32 24.58
N ILE A 159 -6.27 0.18 24.46
CA ILE A 159 -6.57 1.61 24.67
C ILE A 159 -6.30 2.01 26.13
N ALA A 160 -6.69 1.18 27.10
CA ALA A 160 -6.42 1.44 28.51
C ALA A 160 -4.93 1.44 28.85
N PHE A 161 -4.14 0.55 28.24
CA PHE A 161 -2.69 0.49 28.41
C PHE A 161 -2.00 1.77 27.91
N TRP A 162 -2.34 2.24 26.70
CA TRP A 162 -1.76 3.46 26.14
C TRP A 162 -2.06 4.69 27.00
N ARG A 163 -3.27 4.81 27.53
CA ARG A 163 -3.61 5.88 28.49
C ARG A 163 -2.69 5.88 29.71
N ARG A 164 -2.37 4.70 30.25
CA ARG A 164 -1.51 4.58 31.43
C ARG A 164 -0.08 4.99 31.14
N VAL A 165 0.45 4.59 29.99
CA VAL A 165 1.81 4.95 29.54
C VAL A 165 1.93 6.47 29.37
N GLU A 166 0.94 7.12 28.72
CA GLU A 166 0.97 8.56 28.49
C GLU A 166 0.97 9.37 29.79
N VAL A 167 0.22 8.93 30.82
CA VAL A 167 0.21 9.57 32.14
C VAL A 167 1.55 9.42 32.88
N GLU A 168 2.27 8.33 32.69
CA GLU A 168 3.60 8.14 33.30
C GLU A 168 4.67 9.02 32.63
N TYR A 169 4.61 9.21 31.30
CA TYR A 169 5.56 10.08 30.58
C TYR A 169 5.37 11.58 30.86
N GLN A 170 4.18 12.02 31.28
CA GLN A 170 3.92 13.42 31.64
C GLN A 170 4.43 13.79 33.05
N LYS A 171 4.96 12.85 33.83
CA LYS A 171 5.49 13.08 35.19
C LYS A 171 7.01 13.32 35.21
N PHE A 172 7.67 13.30 34.06
CA PHE A 172 9.08 13.63 33.87
C PHE A 172 9.24 14.85 32.95
#